data_1a22dd57114f427e9fb1d96f8bcc894e
#
_entry.id   1a22dd57114f427e9fb1d96f8bcc894e
#
_cell.length_a   1.000
_cell.length_b   1.000
_cell.length_c   1.000
_cell.angle_alpha   90.00
_cell.angle_beta   90.00
_cell.angle_gamma   90.00
#
_symmetry.space_group_name_H-M   'P 1'
#
loop_
_entity.id
_entity.type
_entity.pdbx_description
1 polymer ?
#
loop_
_entity_poly.entity_id
_entity_poly.type
_entity_poly.pdbx_seq_one_letter_code
_entity_poly.pdbx_strand_id
1 'polypeptide(L)'
;MAALKQLVQSAAKGSRAWLGSTVMALSCICASAQAQDLLVRNATVHTASARGSLQNADVLVQGGIIRAVGSGLSAPAGATVVEANGRPLTPALFGGITETGIEEVLVETSTVDSSLKMSDQPLRPEFDVTLAYNPASVLIPVTRLEGIGFTALGATPGGGFVAGQGGVMRLDGSIDPIGPRALFLRIGAAASELTGHSRAAQWMLLQQMIDEARGQVAADSPHALLTPAGRRALSRYLAGQGRIVVEVDRAADIRQLLRWATREKVKIAIAGASEAWQVAPELAAAHVPVFVDVLANLPASFDQIGATLENAARLQRAGVAVSFVQRGDATHNARKMRQLAGNAVANGLPWADGLAGLTRVPAQAFGVADQIGSIEPGKRADLVLWEGDPLDVAHYAEQVWLGGRAMPMRSRQTELRDRYLQRNAQP
;
A
#
# COMPACT_ATOMS: atom_id res chain seq x y z
N MET A 1 -48.22 52.28 0.81
CA MET A 1 -47.50 51.87 -0.41
C MET A 1 -47.00 52.99 -1.30
N ALA A 2 -46.84 54.22 -0.75
CA ALA A 2 -46.29 55.37 -1.47
C ALA A 2 -44.92 55.87 -1.02
N ALA A 3 -44.40 55.38 0.08
CA ALA A 3 -43.08 55.80 0.63
C ALA A 3 -41.88 54.95 0.15
N LEU A 4 -42.10 53.80 -0.54
CA LEU A 4 -41.02 52.92 -1.01
C LEU A 4 -40.60 53.18 -2.47
N LYS A 5 -41.34 54.05 -3.21
CA LYS A 5 -41.01 54.43 -4.59
C LYS A 5 -40.15 55.70 -4.72
N GLN A 6 -39.94 56.47 -3.66
CA GLN A 6 -39.09 57.67 -3.70
C GLN A 6 -37.63 57.42 -3.32
N LEU A 7 -37.30 56.27 -2.74
CA LEU A 7 -35.89 55.92 -2.38
C LEU A 7 -35.10 55.22 -3.50
N VAL A 8 -35.77 54.81 -4.61
CA VAL A 8 -35.12 54.16 -5.72
C VAL A 8 -34.78 55.11 -6.88
N GLN A 9 -35.30 56.34 -6.87
CA GLN A 9 -35.04 57.31 -7.93
C GLN A 9 -33.99 58.39 -7.63
N SER A 10 -33.40 58.40 -6.43
CA SER A 10 -32.34 59.38 -6.10
C SER A 10 -30.90 58.87 -6.17
N ALA A 11 -30.70 57.58 -6.54
CA ALA A 11 -29.37 56.97 -6.65
C ALA A 11 -28.83 56.88 -8.09
N ALA A 12 -29.48 57.53 -9.07
CA ALA A 12 -29.14 57.42 -10.48
C ALA A 12 -28.56 58.65 -11.13
N LYS A 13 -28.09 59.64 -10.36
CA LYS A 13 -27.39 60.82 -10.96
C LYS A 13 -26.22 61.25 -10.05
N GLY A 14 -25.08 60.67 -10.28
CA GLY A 14 -23.82 61.21 -9.69
C GLY A 14 -22.77 60.15 -9.54
N SER A 15 -22.04 59.89 -10.61
CA SER A 15 -20.59 59.64 -10.68
C SER A 15 -20.18 58.77 -11.87
N ARG A 16 -20.25 59.36 -13.04
CA ARG A 16 -19.38 58.91 -14.15
C ARG A 16 -18.07 59.65 -13.95
N ALA A 17 -17.21 59.15 -13.14
CA ALA A 17 -15.74 59.44 -13.14
C ALA A 17 -15.13 58.60 -12.01
N TRP A 18 -14.22 57.71 -12.36
CA TRP A 18 -13.39 56.81 -11.54
C TRP A 18 -13.74 55.31 -11.73
N LEU A 19 -13.72 54.88 -12.98
CA LEU A 19 -13.53 53.51 -13.33
C LEU A 19 -12.29 53.42 -14.23
N GLY A 20 -11.21 53.81 -13.66
CA GLY A 20 -9.87 53.59 -14.24
C GLY A 20 -8.99 53.04 -13.15
N SER A 21 -8.49 51.82 -13.40
CA SER A 21 -7.34 51.22 -12.69
C SER A 21 -7.57 50.80 -11.24
N THR A 22 -8.06 49.60 -11.04
CA THR A 22 -7.45 48.62 -10.13
C THR A 22 -8.19 47.28 -10.26
N VAL A 23 -8.18 46.68 -11.45
CA VAL A 23 -8.23 45.22 -11.56
C VAL A 23 -6.82 44.76 -11.19
N MET A 24 -6.49 44.85 -9.92
CA MET A 24 -5.34 44.14 -9.34
C MET A 24 -5.75 42.68 -9.31
N ALA A 25 -5.29 41.97 -10.35
CA ALA A 25 -5.38 40.52 -10.45
C ALA A 25 -4.83 39.93 -9.14
N LEU A 26 -5.72 39.52 -8.23
CA LEU A 26 -5.42 38.55 -7.21
C LEU A 26 -5.26 37.22 -7.96
N SER A 27 -4.14 37.09 -8.68
CA SER A 27 -3.62 35.80 -9.08
C SER A 27 -3.27 35.09 -7.76
N CYS A 28 -4.24 34.34 -7.22
CA CYS A 28 -3.90 33.26 -6.30
C CYS A 28 -2.92 32.36 -7.05
N ILE A 29 -1.63 32.64 -6.83
CA ILE A 29 -0.57 31.69 -7.12
C ILE A 29 -0.87 30.54 -6.16
N CYS A 30 -1.70 29.59 -6.60
CA CYS A 30 -1.62 28.22 -6.14
C CYS A 30 -0.19 27.80 -6.53
N ALA A 31 0.75 28.01 -5.63
CA ALA A 31 2.03 27.34 -5.67
C ALA A 31 1.71 25.86 -5.52
N SER A 32 1.31 25.23 -6.61
CA SER A 32 1.44 23.78 -6.76
C SER A 32 2.91 23.54 -6.42
N ALA A 33 3.16 22.83 -5.31
CA ALA A 33 4.50 22.40 -4.94
C ALA A 33 5.02 21.54 -6.10
N GLN A 34 5.66 22.20 -7.07
CA GLN A 34 6.26 21.51 -8.22
C GLN A 34 7.34 20.60 -7.67
N ALA A 35 7.41 19.40 -8.21
CA ALA A 35 8.52 18.50 -7.92
C ALA A 35 9.82 19.23 -8.26
N GLN A 36 10.64 19.46 -7.25
CA GLN A 36 11.89 20.15 -7.37
C GLN A 36 12.89 19.21 -8.04
N ASP A 37 13.68 19.69 -9.00
CA ASP A 37 14.76 18.90 -9.55
C ASP A 37 15.76 18.56 -8.43
N LEU A 38 16.22 17.31 -8.38
CA LEU A 38 17.04 16.77 -7.31
C LEU A 38 18.18 15.95 -7.90
N LEU A 39 19.37 16.15 -7.37
CA LEU A 39 20.52 15.26 -7.58
C LEU A 39 21.00 14.73 -6.22
N VAL A 40 20.83 13.43 -6.00
CA VAL A 40 21.47 12.72 -4.88
C VAL A 40 22.80 12.20 -5.38
N ARG A 41 23.92 12.65 -4.75
CA ARG A 41 25.29 12.30 -5.15
C ARG A 41 25.92 11.30 -4.21
N ASN A 42 26.83 10.52 -4.78
CA ASN A 42 27.75 9.66 -4.03
C ASN A 42 27.01 8.79 -3.00
N ALA A 43 25.95 8.09 -3.46
CA ALA A 43 25.19 7.17 -2.65
C ALA A 43 25.58 5.70 -2.92
N THR A 44 25.34 4.84 -1.94
CA THR A 44 25.17 3.41 -2.20
C THR A 44 23.74 3.18 -2.66
N VAL A 45 23.51 3.14 -3.98
CA VAL A 45 22.17 3.05 -4.56
C VAL A 45 21.74 1.59 -4.65
N HIS A 46 20.83 1.17 -3.78
CA HIS A 46 20.17 -0.13 -3.87
C HIS A 46 18.98 -0.02 -4.82
N THR A 47 19.19 -0.37 -6.07
CA THR A 47 18.21 -0.08 -7.13
C THR A 47 16.93 -0.90 -7.03
N ALA A 48 16.93 -2.01 -6.32
CA ALA A 48 15.87 -3.03 -6.30
C ALA A 48 15.50 -3.53 -7.72
N SER A 49 16.39 -3.39 -8.69
CA SER A 49 16.28 -3.85 -10.08
C SER A 49 17.36 -4.88 -10.39
N ALA A 50 17.42 -5.35 -11.64
CA ALA A 50 18.46 -6.25 -12.12
C ALA A 50 19.89 -5.66 -12.02
N ARG A 51 20.03 -4.34 -11.89
CA ARG A 51 21.34 -3.67 -11.69
C ARG A 51 21.93 -3.88 -10.28
N GLY A 52 21.14 -4.39 -9.34
CA GLY A 52 21.58 -4.61 -7.96
C GLY A 52 21.93 -3.32 -7.22
N SER A 53 23.00 -3.34 -6.43
CA SER A 53 23.50 -2.20 -5.66
C SER A 53 24.69 -1.56 -6.37
N LEU A 54 24.67 -0.23 -6.47
CA LEU A 54 25.70 0.59 -7.14
C LEU A 54 26.41 1.44 -6.08
N GLN A 55 27.72 1.32 -5.99
CA GLN A 55 28.54 2.14 -5.09
C GLN A 55 28.89 3.48 -5.72
N ASN A 56 28.98 4.53 -4.91
CA ASN A 56 29.37 5.88 -5.32
C ASN A 56 28.57 6.36 -6.55
N ALA A 57 27.28 6.10 -6.55
CA ALA A 57 26.39 6.42 -7.67
C ALA A 57 25.53 7.65 -7.35
N ASP A 58 25.15 8.34 -8.40
CA ASP A 58 24.28 9.51 -8.39
C ASP A 58 22.90 9.12 -8.91
N VAL A 59 21.86 9.78 -8.42
CA VAL A 59 20.49 9.69 -8.94
C VAL A 59 19.99 11.08 -9.29
N LEU A 60 19.75 11.31 -10.58
CA LEU A 60 19.19 12.56 -11.10
C LEU A 60 17.67 12.44 -11.25
N VAL A 61 16.95 13.38 -10.65
CA VAL A 61 15.50 13.51 -10.73
C VAL A 61 15.13 14.85 -11.36
N GLN A 62 14.21 14.81 -12.32
CA GLN A 62 13.62 16.03 -12.91
C GLN A 62 12.11 15.86 -13.07
N GLY A 63 11.37 16.86 -12.62
CA GLY A 63 9.91 16.83 -12.68
C GLY A 63 9.30 15.63 -11.92
N GLY A 64 9.95 15.16 -10.85
CA GLY A 64 9.50 14.03 -10.05
C GLY A 64 9.78 12.64 -10.64
N ILE A 65 10.52 12.58 -11.74
CA ILE A 65 10.88 11.33 -12.46
C ILE A 65 12.39 11.13 -12.42
N ILE A 66 12.82 9.90 -12.17
CA ILE A 66 14.23 9.51 -12.26
C ILE A 66 14.67 9.61 -13.73
N ARG A 67 15.67 10.41 -14.01
CA ARG A 67 16.22 10.63 -15.37
C ARG A 67 17.46 9.80 -15.64
N ALA A 68 18.33 9.71 -14.64
CA ALA A 68 19.57 8.95 -14.76
C ALA A 68 20.00 8.36 -13.42
N VAL A 69 20.71 7.24 -13.48
CA VAL A 69 21.36 6.58 -12.35
C VAL A 69 22.75 6.14 -12.82
N GLY A 70 23.78 6.68 -12.20
CA GLY A 70 25.18 6.41 -12.56
C GLY A 70 26.12 7.30 -11.77
N SER A 71 27.39 7.37 -12.13
CA SER A 71 28.39 8.24 -11.48
C SER A 71 28.65 9.52 -12.28
N GLY A 72 29.00 10.60 -11.58
CA GLY A 72 29.44 11.86 -12.20
C GLY A 72 28.33 12.62 -12.91
N LEU A 73 27.08 12.49 -12.47
CA LEU A 73 25.96 13.21 -13.07
C LEU A 73 26.01 14.71 -12.73
N SER A 74 25.66 15.55 -13.70
CA SER A 74 25.60 16.99 -13.54
C SER A 74 24.22 17.41 -13.03
N ALA A 75 24.19 18.29 -12.02
CA ALA A 75 22.96 18.89 -11.53
C ALA A 75 22.44 19.94 -12.54
N PRO A 76 21.16 19.92 -12.90
CA PRO A 76 20.53 21.01 -13.64
C PRO A 76 20.57 22.33 -12.86
N ALA A 77 20.48 23.46 -13.55
CA ALA A 77 20.42 24.76 -12.89
C ALA A 77 19.19 24.83 -11.96
N GLY A 78 19.41 25.22 -10.70
CA GLY A 78 18.36 25.30 -9.68
C GLY A 78 17.95 23.97 -9.01
N ALA A 79 18.57 22.85 -9.37
CA ALA A 79 18.32 21.59 -8.71
C ALA A 79 18.89 21.58 -7.27
N THR A 80 18.15 20.94 -6.37
CA THR A 80 18.68 20.63 -5.03
C THR A 80 19.73 19.52 -5.15
N VAL A 81 20.92 19.75 -4.59
CA VAL A 81 21.98 18.73 -4.54
C VAL A 81 22.07 18.20 -3.11
N VAL A 82 22.00 16.89 -2.96
CA VAL A 82 22.13 16.17 -1.67
C VAL A 82 23.33 15.25 -1.74
N GLU A 83 24.34 15.51 -0.91
CA GLU A 83 25.52 14.67 -0.78
C GLU A 83 25.23 13.49 0.15
N ALA A 84 25.14 12.31 -0.40
CA ALA A 84 24.87 11.10 0.38
C ALA A 84 26.10 10.57 1.14
N ASN A 85 27.32 10.91 0.68
CA ASN A 85 28.58 10.50 1.34
C ASN A 85 28.65 8.96 1.55
N GLY A 86 28.27 8.18 0.54
CA GLY A 86 28.27 6.72 0.58
C GLY A 86 27.08 6.09 1.28
N ARG A 87 26.18 6.89 1.89
CA ARG A 87 25.00 6.38 2.60
C ARG A 87 24.03 5.65 1.66
N PRO A 88 23.26 4.67 2.19
CA PRO A 88 22.30 3.92 1.39
C PRO A 88 21.15 4.78 0.87
N LEU A 89 20.83 4.59 -0.41
CA LEU A 89 19.66 5.15 -1.08
C LEU A 89 18.83 3.99 -1.64
N THR A 90 17.56 3.92 -1.25
CA THR A 90 16.62 2.88 -1.72
C THR A 90 15.40 3.51 -2.40
N PRO A 91 14.61 2.71 -3.16
CA PRO A 91 13.22 3.09 -3.42
C PRO A 91 12.46 3.28 -2.10
N ALA A 92 11.42 4.10 -2.09
CA ALA A 92 10.51 4.16 -0.96
C ALA A 92 9.88 2.77 -0.71
N LEU A 93 9.77 2.42 0.56
CA LEU A 93 9.34 1.10 0.98
C LEU A 93 7.81 0.95 0.94
N PHE A 94 7.38 -0.28 0.89
CA PHE A 94 5.98 -0.68 0.96
C PHE A 94 5.61 -1.06 2.40
N GLY A 95 4.54 -0.46 2.94
CA GLY A 95 4.04 -0.72 4.30
C GLY A 95 3.23 -2.01 4.46
N GLY A 96 3.24 -2.88 3.43
CA GLY A 96 2.47 -4.12 3.43
C GLY A 96 0.99 -3.90 3.09
N ILE A 97 0.17 -4.91 3.42
CA ILE A 97 -1.30 -4.85 3.34
C ILE A 97 -1.80 -4.33 4.69
N THR A 98 -2.43 -3.15 4.70
CA THR A 98 -2.81 -2.45 5.95
C THR A 98 -4.12 -1.69 5.79
N GLU A 99 -4.64 -1.18 6.91
CA GLU A 99 -5.78 -0.29 6.97
C GLU A 99 -5.35 1.19 7.23
N THR A 100 -4.08 1.52 6.99
CA THR A 100 -3.53 2.87 7.23
C THR A 100 -4.28 3.93 6.42
N GLY A 101 -4.89 4.88 7.12
CA GLY A 101 -5.71 5.95 6.52
C GLY A 101 -7.19 5.59 6.32
N ILE A 102 -7.62 4.36 6.65
CA ILE A 102 -9.03 3.95 6.74
C ILE A 102 -9.38 3.40 8.13
N GLU A 103 -8.42 3.43 9.04
CA GLU A 103 -8.58 3.08 10.44
C GLU A 103 -7.63 3.96 11.27
N GLU A 104 -8.14 4.59 12.32
CA GLU A 104 -7.32 5.40 13.24
C GLU A 104 -7.10 4.66 14.57
N VAL A 105 -8.15 4.08 15.14
CA VAL A 105 -8.11 3.36 16.43
C VAL A 105 -9.05 2.14 16.36
N LEU A 106 -8.49 0.95 16.37
CA LEU A 106 -9.23 -0.31 16.18
C LEU A 106 -10.39 -0.51 17.18
N VAL A 107 -10.22 -0.05 18.43
CA VAL A 107 -11.24 -0.20 19.47
C VAL A 107 -12.36 0.85 19.38
N GLU A 108 -12.21 1.87 18.55
CA GLU A 108 -13.22 2.90 18.30
C GLU A 108 -13.87 2.66 16.95
N THR A 109 -15.00 1.97 16.94
CA THR A 109 -15.66 1.47 15.71
C THR A 109 -16.03 2.57 14.72
N SER A 110 -16.23 3.81 15.17
CA SER A 110 -16.51 4.98 14.32
C SER A 110 -15.30 5.42 13.48
N THR A 111 -14.11 4.88 13.74
CA THR A 111 -12.86 5.17 13.02
C THR A 111 -12.36 3.98 12.19
N VAL A 112 -13.20 2.94 12.01
CA VAL A 112 -12.85 1.70 11.31
C VAL A 112 -13.71 1.54 10.06
N ASP A 113 -13.13 1.91 8.90
CA ASP A 113 -13.78 1.82 7.59
C ASP A 113 -13.32 0.60 6.76
N SER A 114 -12.50 -0.26 7.36
CA SER A 114 -11.88 -1.40 6.67
C SER A 114 -12.82 -2.59 6.44
N SER A 115 -13.95 -2.67 7.16
CA SER A 115 -14.85 -3.82 7.10
C SER A 115 -16.31 -3.42 6.94
N LEU A 116 -17.02 -4.24 6.15
CA LEU A 116 -18.48 -4.12 5.99
C LEU A 116 -19.17 -5.27 6.75
N LYS A 117 -20.06 -4.93 7.69
CA LYS A 117 -20.89 -5.91 8.42
C LYS A 117 -22.33 -5.78 7.96
N MET A 118 -22.78 -6.75 7.16
CA MET A 118 -24.18 -6.86 6.69
C MET A 118 -24.66 -8.30 6.94
N SER A 119 -25.76 -8.45 7.64
CA SER A 119 -26.32 -9.77 8.03
C SER A 119 -27.02 -10.45 6.86
N ASP A 120 -27.73 -9.71 6.03
CA ASP A 120 -28.57 -10.19 4.93
C ASP A 120 -27.80 -10.42 3.62
N GLN A 121 -26.71 -9.73 3.41
CA GLN A 121 -25.84 -9.89 2.23
C GLN A 121 -24.36 -9.76 2.62
N PRO A 122 -23.74 -10.78 3.21
CA PRO A 122 -22.37 -10.70 3.75
C PRO A 122 -21.28 -10.78 2.68
N LEU A 123 -21.60 -11.13 1.43
CA LEU A 123 -20.66 -11.30 0.33
C LEU A 123 -20.73 -10.12 -0.64
N ARG A 124 -19.89 -9.12 -0.40
CA ARG A 124 -19.90 -7.83 -1.13
C ARG A 124 -18.54 -7.54 -1.79
N PRO A 125 -18.21 -8.24 -2.89
CA PRO A 125 -16.93 -7.98 -3.60
C PRO A 125 -16.84 -6.58 -4.21
N GLU A 126 -17.92 -5.83 -4.28
CA GLU A 126 -17.95 -4.42 -4.72
C GLU A 126 -17.58 -3.41 -3.62
N PHE A 127 -17.50 -3.82 -2.35
CA PHE A 127 -17.08 -2.94 -1.26
C PHE A 127 -15.63 -2.50 -1.50
N ASP A 128 -15.39 -1.21 -1.72
CA ASP A 128 -14.08 -0.64 -2.06
C ASP A 128 -13.61 0.30 -0.93
N VAL A 129 -12.68 -0.17 -0.12
CA VAL A 129 -12.17 0.58 1.04
C VAL A 129 -11.33 1.79 0.65
N THR A 130 -10.87 1.88 -0.60
CA THR A 130 -10.10 3.05 -1.06
C THR A 130 -10.93 4.33 -1.06
N LEU A 131 -12.26 4.22 -1.08
CA LEU A 131 -13.18 5.36 -1.02
C LEU A 131 -13.23 6.03 0.36
N ALA A 132 -12.77 5.34 1.41
CA ALA A 132 -12.71 5.87 2.77
C ALA A 132 -11.32 6.44 3.13
N TYR A 133 -10.34 6.39 2.21
CA TYR A 133 -8.97 6.78 2.50
C TYR A 133 -8.85 8.25 2.90
N ASN A 134 -8.28 8.49 4.09
CA ASN A 134 -7.96 9.80 4.63
C ASN A 134 -6.45 10.07 4.55
N PRO A 135 -5.96 10.88 3.60
CA PRO A 135 -4.55 11.21 3.49
C PRO A 135 -4.03 12.09 4.64
N ALA A 136 -4.92 12.63 5.47
CA ALA A 136 -4.58 13.42 6.67
C ALA A 136 -4.50 12.58 7.95
N SER A 137 -4.66 11.25 7.87
CA SER A 137 -4.51 10.34 9.02
C SER A 137 -3.20 10.61 9.75
N VAL A 138 -3.26 10.65 11.09
CA VAL A 138 -2.09 10.88 11.95
C VAL A 138 -1.06 9.75 11.88
N LEU A 139 -1.44 8.58 11.38
CA LEU A 139 -0.58 7.41 11.22
C LEU A 139 0.34 7.52 10.00
N ILE A 140 -0.06 8.29 8.98
CA ILE A 140 0.72 8.45 7.75
C ILE A 140 2.09 9.10 8.00
N PRO A 141 2.21 10.24 8.68
CA PRO A 141 3.51 10.82 9.01
C PRO A 141 4.41 9.88 9.82
N VAL A 142 3.84 9.12 10.78
CA VAL A 142 4.58 8.14 11.58
C VAL A 142 5.14 7.02 10.69
N THR A 143 4.33 6.52 9.77
CA THR A 143 4.73 5.47 8.83
C THR A 143 5.81 5.96 7.86
N ARG A 144 5.72 7.21 7.36
CA ARG A 144 6.74 7.80 6.48
C ARG A 144 8.10 7.96 7.13
N LEU A 145 8.17 8.24 8.42
CA LEU A 145 9.44 8.33 9.15
C LEU A 145 10.27 7.04 9.06
N GLU A 146 9.61 5.92 8.79
CA GLU A 146 10.26 4.62 8.57
C GLU A 146 10.59 4.35 7.10
N GLY A 147 10.61 5.37 6.25
CA GLY A 147 10.92 5.25 4.82
C GLY A 147 9.80 4.65 3.97
N ILE A 148 8.60 4.51 4.51
CA ILE A 148 7.47 3.91 3.81
C ILE A 148 6.74 4.99 3.00
N GLY A 149 6.67 4.80 1.69
CA GLY A 149 6.00 5.72 0.76
C GLY A 149 4.68 5.20 0.20
N PHE A 150 4.40 3.90 0.37
CA PHE A 150 3.24 3.20 -0.18
C PHE A 150 2.67 2.20 0.79
N THR A 151 1.39 1.91 0.65
CA THR A 151 0.72 0.77 1.30
C THR A 151 -0.35 0.20 0.38
N ALA A 152 -0.65 -1.09 0.50
CA ALA A 152 -1.86 -1.66 -0.07
C ALA A 152 -2.97 -1.59 0.97
N LEU A 153 -4.02 -0.82 0.72
CA LEU A 153 -5.20 -0.89 1.56
C LEU A 153 -5.86 -2.25 1.36
N GLY A 154 -6.04 -2.97 2.46
CA GLY A 154 -6.75 -4.23 2.52
C GLY A 154 -8.11 -4.07 3.20
N ALA A 155 -9.15 -4.66 2.60
CA ALA A 155 -10.41 -4.83 3.30
C ALA A 155 -10.33 -6.03 4.25
N THR A 156 -11.03 -5.96 5.37
CA THR A 156 -11.16 -7.06 6.34
C THR A 156 -12.54 -7.68 6.29
N PRO A 157 -12.65 -9.02 6.39
CA PRO A 157 -13.97 -9.67 6.37
C PRO A 157 -14.83 -9.28 7.57
N GLY A 158 -16.06 -8.85 7.31
CA GLY A 158 -17.02 -8.44 8.33
C GLY A 158 -18.02 -9.52 8.76
N GLY A 159 -17.71 -10.81 8.52
CA GLY A 159 -18.61 -11.96 8.82
C GLY A 159 -18.64 -13.01 7.72
N GLY A 160 -18.36 -12.61 6.45
CA GLY A 160 -18.12 -13.49 5.32
C GLY A 160 -16.64 -13.81 5.13
N PHE A 161 -16.31 -14.57 4.08
CA PHE A 161 -14.93 -14.82 3.66
C PHE A 161 -14.47 -13.85 2.53
N VAL A 162 -15.37 -13.04 1.99
CA VAL A 162 -15.07 -11.95 1.06
C VAL A 162 -14.96 -10.66 1.86
N ALA A 163 -13.79 -10.04 1.80
CA ALA A 163 -13.55 -8.79 2.52
C ALA A 163 -13.96 -7.55 1.70
N GLY A 164 -13.67 -7.56 0.41
CA GLY A 164 -13.91 -6.42 -0.47
C GLY A 164 -12.67 -6.05 -1.27
N GLN A 165 -12.71 -4.90 -1.92
CA GLN A 165 -11.63 -4.37 -2.74
C GLN A 165 -10.77 -3.39 -1.96
N GLY A 166 -9.51 -3.30 -2.37
CA GLY A 166 -8.57 -2.29 -1.93
C GLY A 166 -7.60 -1.94 -3.05
N GLY A 167 -6.53 -1.23 -2.73
CA GLY A 167 -5.57 -0.79 -3.74
C GLY A 167 -4.34 -0.14 -3.16
N VAL A 168 -3.35 0.15 -3.99
CA VAL A 168 -2.11 0.80 -3.56
C VAL A 168 -2.32 2.29 -3.40
N MET A 169 -2.02 2.80 -2.21
CA MET A 169 -2.05 4.22 -1.88
C MET A 169 -0.64 4.78 -1.74
N ARG A 170 -0.47 6.02 -2.21
CA ARG A 170 0.74 6.80 -1.94
C ARG A 170 0.56 7.56 -0.62
N LEU A 171 1.60 7.57 0.20
CA LEU A 171 1.57 8.32 1.46
C LEU A 171 2.07 9.77 1.28
N ASP A 172 1.79 10.38 0.13
CA ASP A 172 2.23 11.72 -0.27
C ASP A 172 1.16 12.81 -0.16
N GLY A 173 -0.02 12.45 0.36
CA GLY A 173 -1.19 13.32 0.46
C GLY A 173 -2.19 13.17 -0.69
N SER A 174 -1.91 12.31 -1.69
CA SER A 174 -2.88 11.97 -2.74
C SER A 174 -4.01 11.11 -2.18
N ILE A 175 -5.22 11.29 -2.71
CA ILE A 175 -6.39 10.48 -2.33
C ILE A 175 -6.65 9.33 -3.30
N ASP A 176 -6.09 9.41 -4.50
CA ASP A 176 -6.34 8.42 -5.53
C ASP A 176 -5.37 7.24 -5.41
N PRO A 177 -5.87 6.01 -5.43
CA PRO A 177 -5.03 4.82 -5.53
C PRO A 177 -4.37 4.70 -6.90
N ILE A 178 -3.22 4.04 -6.93
CA ILE A 178 -2.50 3.76 -8.17
C ILE A 178 -2.71 2.31 -8.62
N GLY A 179 -2.71 2.12 -9.92
CA GLY A 179 -2.87 0.79 -10.53
C GLY A 179 -4.26 0.16 -10.33
N PRO A 180 -4.36 -1.14 -10.59
CA PRO A 180 -5.64 -1.85 -10.47
C PRO A 180 -6.01 -2.09 -8.99
N ARG A 181 -7.32 -2.28 -8.76
CA ARG A 181 -7.82 -2.78 -7.47
C ARG A 181 -7.41 -4.23 -7.26
N ALA A 182 -7.29 -4.62 -5.99
CA ALA A 182 -7.18 -6.01 -5.56
C ALA A 182 -8.47 -6.41 -4.81
N LEU A 183 -8.90 -7.66 -4.96
CA LEU A 183 -9.99 -8.23 -4.18
C LEU A 183 -9.38 -9.04 -3.02
N PHE A 184 -9.86 -8.83 -1.82
CA PHE A 184 -9.37 -9.51 -0.63
C PHE A 184 -10.35 -10.60 -0.18
N LEU A 185 -9.82 -11.80 0.04
CA LEU A 185 -10.54 -12.96 0.55
C LEU A 185 -9.77 -13.53 1.75
N ARG A 186 -10.48 -14.26 2.62
CA ARG A 186 -9.87 -15.09 3.66
C ARG A 186 -10.42 -16.49 3.57
N ILE A 187 -9.55 -17.49 3.61
CA ILE A 187 -9.90 -18.91 3.60
C ILE A 187 -9.23 -19.62 4.78
N GLY A 188 -9.95 -20.49 5.46
CA GLY A 188 -9.48 -21.22 6.63
C GLY A 188 -10.50 -21.27 7.75
N ALA A 189 -10.12 -21.82 8.90
CA ALA A 189 -11.03 -22.01 10.04
C ALA A 189 -11.58 -20.70 10.60
N ALA A 190 -10.77 -19.62 10.59
CA ALA A 190 -11.16 -18.30 11.11
C ALA A 190 -11.90 -17.43 10.07
N ALA A 191 -12.13 -17.94 8.87
CA ALA A 191 -12.52 -17.09 7.75
C ALA A 191 -13.98 -16.64 7.77
N SER A 192 -14.89 -17.43 8.34
CA SER A 192 -16.31 -17.12 8.14
C SER A 192 -17.24 -17.89 9.07
N GLU A 193 -18.00 -17.14 9.85
CA GLU A 193 -19.17 -17.66 10.58
C GLU A 193 -20.29 -18.07 9.60
N LEU A 194 -20.39 -17.42 8.45
CA LEU A 194 -21.38 -17.72 7.39
C LEU A 194 -21.35 -19.19 6.96
N THR A 195 -20.19 -19.84 7.00
CA THR A 195 -20.01 -21.23 6.59
C THR A 195 -19.95 -22.20 7.77
N GLY A 196 -20.23 -21.75 8.99
CA GLY A 196 -20.03 -22.54 10.21
C GLY A 196 -18.58 -23.05 10.32
N HIS A 197 -17.63 -22.24 9.87
CA HIS A 197 -16.19 -22.54 9.80
C HIS A 197 -15.82 -23.73 8.86
N SER A 198 -16.77 -24.23 8.06
CA SER A 198 -16.52 -25.30 7.10
C SER A 198 -15.76 -24.80 5.87
N ARG A 199 -14.56 -25.33 5.63
CA ARG A 199 -13.80 -25.06 4.40
C ARG A 199 -14.50 -25.53 3.13
N ALA A 200 -15.16 -26.71 3.21
CA ALA A 200 -15.92 -27.23 2.07
C ALA A 200 -17.06 -26.27 1.67
N ALA A 201 -17.73 -25.67 2.66
CA ALA A 201 -18.75 -24.66 2.43
C ALA A 201 -18.18 -23.36 1.85
N GLN A 202 -16.97 -22.94 2.26
CA GLN A 202 -16.30 -21.76 1.66
C GLN A 202 -16.03 -21.99 0.16
N TRP A 203 -15.53 -23.17 -0.22
CA TRP A 203 -15.30 -23.51 -1.62
C TRP A 203 -16.59 -23.60 -2.42
N MET A 204 -17.66 -24.14 -1.84
CA MET A 204 -18.99 -24.21 -2.45
C MET A 204 -19.52 -22.81 -2.74
N LEU A 205 -19.51 -21.90 -1.76
CA LEU A 205 -20.01 -20.54 -1.94
C LEU A 205 -19.12 -19.74 -2.91
N LEU A 206 -17.79 -19.92 -2.86
CA LEU A 206 -16.88 -19.28 -3.81
C LEU A 206 -17.17 -19.72 -5.24
N GLN A 207 -17.46 -21.01 -5.46
CA GLN A 207 -17.85 -21.50 -6.79
C GLN A 207 -19.17 -20.87 -7.25
N GLN A 208 -20.19 -20.84 -6.36
CA GLN A 208 -21.47 -20.20 -6.70
C GLN A 208 -21.29 -18.73 -7.06
N MET A 209 -20.47 -17.96 -6.34
CA MET A 209 -20.16 -16.57 -6.67
C MET A 209 -19.58 -16.42 -8.08
N ILE A 210 -18.71 -17.34 -8.49
CA ILE A 210 -18.12 -17.35 -9.83
C ILE A 210 -19.19 -17.63 -10.88
N ASP A 211 -20.03 -18.62 -10.66
CA ASP A 211 -21.12 -18.98 -11.57
C ASP A 211 -22.11 -17.82 -11.74
N GLU A 212 -22.39 -17.11 -10.64
CA GLU A 212 -23.18 -15.89 -10.68
C GLU A 212 -22.51 -14.75 -11.47
N ALA A 213 -21.21 -14.54 -11.25
CA ALA A 213 -20.45 -13.50 -11.96
C ALA A 213 -20.33 -13.81 -13.47
N ARG A 214 -20.41 -15.09 -13.87
CA ARG A 214 -20.46 -15.55 -15.25
C ARG A 214 -21.86 -15.57 -15.87
N GLY A 215 -22.89 -15.20 -15.09
CA GLY A 215 -24.27 -15.19 -15.56
C GLY A 215 -24.92 -16.58 -15.64
N GLN A 216 -24.35 -17.59 -15.01
CA GLN A 216 -24.90 -18.95 -15.00
C GLN A 216 -26.05 -19.11 -13.99
N VAL A 217 -26.20 -18.15 -13.08
CA VAL A 217 -27.31 -18.05 -12.12
C VAL A 217 -28.04 -16.74 -12.37
N ALA A 218 -29.35 -16.79 -12.50
CA ALA A 218 -30.20 -15.60 -12.73
C ALA A 218 -29.99 -14.56 -11.61
N ALA A 219 -30.01 -13.27 -11.98
CA ALA A 219 -29.74 -12.20 -11.01
C ALA A 219 -30.86 -12.04 -9.98
N ASP A 220 -32.05 -12.42 -10.31
CA ASP A 220 -33.29 -12.41 -9.50
C ASP A 220 -33.53 -13.73 -8.77
N SER A 221 -32.56 -14.68 -8.84
CA SER A 221 -32.68 -15.95 -8.09
C SER A 221 -32.79 -15.66 -6.59
N PRO A 222 -33.73 -16.30 -5.87
CA PRO A 222 -33.85 -16.16 -4.42
C PRO A 222 -32.63 -16.70 -3.66
N HIS A 223 -31.77 -17.46 -4.33
CA HIS A 223 -30.55 -18.01 -3.77
C HIS A 223 -29.30 -17.25 -4.22
N ALA A 224 -29.44 -16.09 -4.88
CA ALA A 224 -28.30 -15.29 -5.32
C ALA A 224 -27.49 -14.77 -4.11
N LEU A 225 -26.18 -15.01 -4.14
CA LEU A 225 -25.24 -14.55 -3.13
C LEU A 225 -24.75 -13.12 -3.39
N LEU A 226 -24.69 -12.72 -4.67
CA LEU A 226 -24.11 -11.46 -5.08
C LEU A 226 -25.17 -10.47 -5.56
N THR A 227 -24.98 -9.22 -5.20
CA THR A 227 -25.68 -8.11 -5.82
C THR A 227 -25.29 -7.98 -7.30
N PRO A 228 -26.07 -7.28 -8.14
CA PRO A 228 -25.65 -6.95 -9.51
C PRO A 228 -24.31 -6.20 -9.57
N ALA A 229 -24.00 -5.35 -8.57
CA ALA A 229 -22.71 -4.67 -8.44
C ALA A 229 -21.58 -5.64 -8.09
N GLY A 230 -21.83 -6.57 -7.17
CA GLY A 230 -20.89 -7.62 -6.78
C GLY A 230 -20.53 -8.55 -7.93
N ARG A 231 -21.51 -8.93 -8.75
CA ARG A 231 -21.26 -9.72 -9.97
C ARG A 231 -20.33 -8.97 -10.93
N ARG A 232 -20.59 -7.68 -11.19
CA ARG A 232 -19.71 -6.86 -12.04
C ARG A 232 -18.30 -6.70 -11.46
N ALA A 233 -18.20 -6.53 -10.14
CA ALA A 233 -16.90 -6.43 -9.47
C ALA A 233 -16.09 -7.72 -9.63
N LEU A 234 -16.68 -8.88 -9.33
CA LEU A 234 -15.99 -10.16 -9.44
C LEU A 234 -15.64 -10.50 -10.89
N SER A 235 -16.52 -10.18 -11.87
CA SER A 235 -16.26 -10.41 -13.30
C SER A 235 -14.97 -9.75 -13.79
N ARG A 236 -14.61 -8.58 -13.25
CA ARG A 236 -13.34 -7.90 -13.59
C ARG A 236 -12.11 -8.76 -13.22
N TYR A 237 -12.12 -9.38 -12.05
CA TYR A 237 -11.03 -10.27 -11.60
C TYR A 237 -10.99 -11.56 -12.41
N LEU A 238 -12.15 -12.12 -12.77
CA LEU A 238 -12.24 -13.28 -13.67
C LEU A 238 -11.73 -12.95 -15.09
N ALA A 239 -11.81 -11.67 -15.50
CA ALA A 239 -11.22 -11.17 -16.74
C ALA A 239 -9.73 -10.78 -16.60
N GLY A 240 -9.09 -11.07 -15.46
CA GLY A 240 -7.67 -10.79 -15.21
C GLY A 240 -7.35 -9.33 -14.87
N GLN A 241 -8.36 -8.48 -14.59
CA GLN A 241 -8.20 -7.09 -14.22
C GLN A 241 -7.97 -6.97 -12.69
N GLY A 242 -6.71 -6.98 -12.30
CA GLY A 242 -6.30 -6.98 -10.90
C GLY A 242 -6.03 -8.39 -10.36
N ARG A 243 -5.78 -8.47 -9.08
CA ARG A 243 -5.37 -9.70 -8.39
C ARG A 243 -6.33 -10.01 -7.23
N ILE A 244 -6.55 -11.28 -6.96
CA ILE A 244 -7.26 -11.73 -5.78
C ILE A 244 -6.21 -12.08 -4.72
N VAL A 245 -6.19 -11.33 -3.63
CA VAL A 245 -5.32 -11.57 -2.47
C VAL A 245 -6.07 -12.44 -1.49
N VAL A 246 -5.54 -13.61 -1.19
CA VAL A 246 -6.19 -14.58 -0.30
C VAL A 246 -5.36 -14.77 0.95
N GLU A 247 -5.92 -14.41 2.08
CA GLU A 247 -5.33 -14.75 3.37
C GLU A 247 -5.62 -16.22 3.68
N VAL A 248 -4.56 -17.03 3.76
CA VAL A 248 -4.63 -18.48 3.99
C VAL A 248 -3.31 -18.99 4.55
N ASP A 249 -3.35 -19.92 5.52
CA ASP A 249 -2.16 -20.42 6.20
C ASP A 249 -1.80 -21.85 5.88
N ARG A 250 -2.80 -22.75 5.91
CA ARG A 250 -2.58 -24.18 5.87
C ARG A 250 -2.18 -24.65 4.47
N ALA A 251 -1.13 -25.47 4.37
CA ALA A 251 -0.61 -25.99 3.12
C ALA A 251 -1.67 -26.71 2.25
N ALA A 252 -2.58 -27.46 2.87
CA ALA A 252 -3.66 -28.13 2.15
C ALA A 252 -4.64 -27.13 1.49
N ASP A 253 -4.96 -26.04 2.18
CA ASP A 253 -5.86 -25.00 1.67
C ASP A 253 -5.17 -24.19 0.56
N ILE A 254 -3.85 -23.93 0.68
CA ILE A 254 -3.04 -23.31 -0.36
C ILE A 254 -3.04 -24.18 -1.64
N ARG A 255 -2.88 -25.50 -1.53
CA ARG A 255 -2.98 -26.39 -2.70
C ARG A 255 -4.34 -26.34 -3.39
N GLN A 256 -5.43 -26.31 -2.60
CA GLN A 256 -6.77 -26.16 -3.17
C GLN A 256 -6.95 -24.79 -3.84
N LEU A 257 -6.40 -23.73 -3.25
CA LEU A 257 -6.42 -22.39 -3.82
C LEU A 257 -5.67 -22.34 -5.17
N LEU A 258 -4.51 -22.97 -5.27
CA LEU A 258 -3.74 -23.07 -6.52
C LEU A 258 -4.52 -23.80 -7.62
N ARG A 259 -5.17 -24.93 -7.28
CA ARG A 259 -6.05 -25.68 -8.21
C ARG A 259 -7.23 -24.83 -8.67
N TRP A 260 -7.88 -24.13 -7.75
CA TRP A 260 -8.97 -23.23 -8.05
C TRP A 260 -8.52 -22.09 -8.95
N ALA A 261 -7.41 -21.39 -8.63
CA ALA A 261 -6.90 -20.29 -9.43
C ALA A 261 -6.53 -20.71 -10.87
N THR A 262 -5.95 -21.90 -11.01
CA THR A 262 -5.64 -22.48 -12.33
C THR A 262 -6.91 -22.78 -13.13
N ARG A 263 -7.91 -23.40 -12.52
CA ARG A 263 -9.20 -23.73 -13.16
C ARG A 263 -9.93 -22.49 -13.61
N GLU A 264 -10.00 -21.47 -12.74
CA GLU A 264 -10.73 -20.22 -12.99
C GLU A 264 -9.91 -19.20 -13.80
N LYS A 265 -8.61 -19.46 -14.03
CA LYS A 265 -7.64 -18.61 -14.75
C LYS A 265 -7.51 -17.21 -14.12
N VAL A 266 -7.56 -17.13 -12.79
CA VAL A 266 -7.45 -15.88 -12.04
C VAL A 266 -6.04 -15.67 -11.52
N LYS A 267 -5.63 -14.41 -11.42
CA LYS A 267 -4.35 -14.02 -10.80
C LYS A 267 -4.54 -13.91 -9.29
N ILE A 268 -3.78 -14.67 -8.52
CA ILE A 268 -3.84 -14.64 -7.06
C ILE A 268 -2.52 -14.16 -6.45
N ALA A 269 -2.60 -13.69 -5.21
CA ALA A 269 -1.50 -13.59 -4.26
C ALA A 269 -1.95 -14.20 -2.93
N ILE A 270 -1.01 -14.65 -2.12
CA ILE A 270 -1.30 -15.24 -0.83
C ILE A 270 -0.77 -14.33 0.27
N ALA A 271 -1.54 -14.14 1.34
CA ALA A 271 -1.14 -13.39 2.53
C ALA A 271 -1.21 -14.29 3.78
N GLY A 272 -0.33 -14.03 4.76
CA GLY A 272 -0.17 -14.83 5.96
C GLY A 272 0.72 -16.04 5.73
N ALA A 273 0.18 -17.09 5.13
CA ALA A 273 0.92 -18.18 4.51
C ALA A 273 1.88 -18.94 5.43
N SER A 274 1.50 -19.19 6.70
CA SER A 274 2.38 -19.79 7.71
C SER A 274 2.97 -21.14 7.32
N GLU A 275 2.25 -21.94 6.52
CA GLU A 275 2.71 -23.24 6.02
C GLU A 275 3.11 -23.23 4.54
N ALA A 276 3.24 -22.07 3.89
CA ALA A 276 3.49 -21.97 2.46
C ALA A 276 4.82 -22.64 2.02
N TRP A 277 5.81 -22.69 2.91
CA TRP A 277 7.08 -23.37 2.64
C TRP A 277 6.91 -24.86 2.28
N GLN A 278 5.85 -25.52 2.78
CA GLN A 278 5.55 -26.94 2.48
C GLN A 278 5.05 -27.13 1.03
N VAL A 279 4.64 -26.08 0.37
CA VAL A 279 4.10 -26.06 -1.00
C VAL A 279 4.86 -25.08 -1.89
N ALA A 280 6.09 -24.73 -1.50
CA ALA A 280 6.91 -23.74 -2.19
C ALA A 280 7.16 -24.08 -3.66
N PRO A 281 7.44 -25.33 -4.09
CA PRO A 281 7.59 -25.66 -5.49
C PRO A 281 6.34 -25.40 -6.33
N GLU A 282 5.16 -25.71 -5.79
CA GLU A 282 3.87 -25.47 -6.45
C GLU A 282 3.59 -23.98 -6.61
N LEU A 283 3.91 -23.17 -5.59
CA LEU A 283 3.77 -21.73 -5.61
C LEU A 283 4.72 -21.08 -6.63
N ALA A 284 5.97 -21.54 -6.69
CA ALA A 284 6.96 -21.09 -7.65
C ALA A 284 6.53 -21.40 -9.10
N ALA A 285 6.09 -22.63 -9.36
CA ALA A 285 5.61 -23.05 -10.66
C ALA A 285 4.38 -22.26 -11.14
N ALA A 286 3.51 -21.86 -10.19
CA ALA A 286 2.33 -21.04 -10.46
C ALA A 286 2.63 -19.52 -10.49
N HIS A 287 3.86 -19.09 -10.23
CA HIS A 287 4.27 -17.69 -10.13
C HIS A 287 3.39 -16.85 -9.18
N VAL A 288 2.97 -17.45 -8.07
CA VAL A 288 2.12 -16.79 -7.07
C VAL A 288 2.99 -16.06 -6.05
N PRO A 289 2.90 -14.73 -5.93
CA PRO A 289 3.62 -13.99 -4.90
C PRO A 289 3.00 -14.26 -3.52
N VAL A 290 3.86 -14.30 -2.50
CA VAL A 290 3.46 -14.61 -1.13
C VAL A 290 3.86 -13.48 -0.20
N PHE A 291 2.91 -12.94 0.53
CA PHE A 291 3.09 -11.96 1.60
C PHE A 291 3.13 -12.70 2.94
N VAL A 292 4.32 -12.91 3.47
CA VAL A 292 4.56 -13.75 4.65
C VAL A 292 4.48 -12.92 5.92
N ASP A 293 3.79 -13.42 6.94
CA ASP A 293 3.99 -12.95 8.31
C ASP A 293 5.18 -13.69 8.91
N VAL A 294 6.34 -13.04 8.90
CA VAL A 294 7.61 -13.65 9.33
C VAL A 294 7.73 -13.80 10.85
N LEU A 295 6.83 -13.21 11.63
CA LEU A 295 6.77 -13.38 13.08
C LEU A 295 5.88 -14.54 13.49
N ALA A 296 5.11 -15.13 12.58
CA ALA A 296 4.34 -16.33 12.80
C ALA A 296 5.26 -17.56 12.86
N ASN A 297 5.87 -17.78 14.02
CA ASN A 297 6.88 -18.82 14.26
C ASN A 297 6.42 -19.93 15.21
N LEU A 298 5.26 -19.75 15.83
CA LEU A 298 4.61 -20.72 16.72
C LEU A 298 3.19 -21.03 16.22
N PRO A 299 2.70 -22.25 16.43
CA PRO A 299 1.32 -22.59 16.10
C PRO A 299 0.34 -21.79 16.95
N ALA A 300 -0.26 -20.75 16.38
CA ALA A 300 -1.33 -19.98 17.03
C ALA A 300 -2.71 -20.61 16.79
N SER A 301 -2.82 -21.51 15.80
CA SER A 301 -4.03 -22.25 15.46
C SER A 301 -3.68 -23.57 14.74
N PHE A 302 -4.67 -24.43 14.54
CA PHE A 302 -4.51 -25.67 13.75
C PHE A 302 -4.20 -25.40 12.26
N ASP A 303 -4.39 -24.20 11.76
CA ASP A 303 -4.03 -23.80 10.41
C ASP A 303 -2.55 -23.40 10.27
N GLN A 304 -1.81 -23.34 11.38
CA GLN A 304 -0.44 -22.82 11.47
C GLN A 304 0.52 -23.79 12.16
N ILE A 305 0.21 -25.08 12.19
CA ILE A 305 1.02 -26.09 12.91
C ILE A 305 2.46 -26.11 12.37
N GLY A 306 2.64 -25.91 11.06
CA GLY A 306 3.92 -25.88 10.40
C GLY A 306 4.60 -24.50 10.36
N ALA A 307 4.19 -23.55 11.21
CA ALA A 307 4.81 -22.22 11.26
C ALA A 307 6.31 -22.29 11.57
N THR A 308 7.13 -21.47 10.89
CA THR A 308 8.58 -21.39 11.08
C THR A 308 9.12 -20.05 10.67
N LEU A 309 10.13 -19.55 11.37
CA LEU A 309 10.84 -18.31 11.02
C LEU A 309 11.57 -18.40 9.67
N GLU A 310 11.93 -19.60 9.21
CA GLU A 310 12.58 -19.83 7.93
C GLU A 310 11.63 -19.81 6.73
N ASN A 311 10.33 -19.61 6.92
CA ASN A 311 9.33 -19.69 5.85
C ASN A 311 9.70 -18.81 4.65
N ALA A 312 10.04 -17.54 4.87
CA ALA A 312 10.44 -16.61 3.81
C ALA A 312 11.68 -17.10 3.03
N ALA A 313 12.70 -17.59 3.75
CA ALA A 313 13.92 -18.10 3.15
C ALA A 313 13.69 -19.39 2.35
N ARG A 314 12.82 -20.29 2.83
CA ARG A 314 12.46 -21.54 2.14
C ARG A 314 11.66 -21.26 0.87
N LEU A 315 10.73 -20.31 0.91
CA LEU A 315 9.97 -19.85 -0.25
C LEU A 315 10.89 -19.25 -1.33
N GLN A 316 11.77 -18.33 -0.92
CA GLN A 316 12.72 -17.68 -1.84
C GLN A 316 13.64 -18.70 -2.51
N ARG A 317 14.20 -19.66 -1.77
CA ARG A 317 15.05 -20.74 -2.32
C ARG A 317 14.33 -21.59 -3.38
N ALA A 318 13.01 -21.70 -3.27
CA ALA A 318 12.19 -22.38 -4.27
C ALA A 318 11.83 -21.49 -5.47
N GLY A 319 12.21 -20.22 -5.47
CA GLY A 319 11.92 -19.25 -6.53
C GLY A 319 10.60 -18.50 -6.37
N VAL A 320 9.96 -18.54 -5.20
CA VAL A 320 8.74 -17.78 -4.92
C VAL A 320 9.10 -16.32 -4.67
N ALA A 321 8.33 -15.40 -5.25
CA ALA A 321 8.43 -13.98 -4.97
C ALA A 321 7.84 -13.69 -3.57
N VAL A 322 8.69 -13.28 -2.62
CA VAL A 322 8.33 -13.07 -1.22
C VAL A 322 8.20 -11.57 -0.93
N SER A 323 7.12 -11.18 -0.28
CA SER A 323 6.90 -9.89 0.37
C SER A 323 6.45 -10.12 1.81
N PHE A 324 6.10 -9.06 2.52
CA PHE A 324 5.81 -9.14 3.94
C PHE A 324 4.42 -8.58 4.24
N VAL A 325 3.78 -9.16 5.24
CA VAL A 325 2.54 -8.68 5.83
C VAL A 325 2.64 -8.89 7.34
N GLN A 326 2.04 -8.01 8.12
CA GLN A 326 1.85 -8.20 9.54
C GLN A 326 0.37 -8.42 9.82
N ARG A 327 0.07 -9.45 10.61
CA ARG A 327 -1.27 -9.71 11.12
C ARG A 327 -1.50 -9.01 12.44
N GLY A 328 -2.75 -8.66 12.69
CA GLY A 328 -3.17 -7.97 13.90
C GLY A 328 -2.59 -6.57 13.99
N ASP A 329 -3.46 -5.57 14.10
CA ASP A 329 -3.08 -4.15 14.17
C ASP A 329 -2.09 -3.72 13.05
N ALA A 330 -2.37 -4.17 11.82
CA ALA A 330 -1.53 -3.90 10.65
C ALA A 330 -1.36 -2.39 10.42
N THR A 331 -2.38 -1.61 10.73
CA THR A 331 -2.41 -0.15 10.61
C THR A 331 -1.31 0.53 11.42
N HIS A 332 -1.24 0.27 12.73
CA HIS A 332 -0.21 0.85 13.62
C HIS A 332 1.16 0.21 13.43
N ASN A 333 1.19 -1.03 12.93
CA ASN A 333 2.40 -1.79 12.73
C ASN A 333 3.00 -1.64 11.32
N ALA A 334 2.36 -0.95 10.38
CA ALA A 334 2.91 -0.65 9.05
C ALA A 334 4.34 -0.11 9.13
N ARG A 335 4.63 0.75 10.10
CA ARG A 335 5.98 1.27 10.39
C ARG A 335 7.03 0.21 10.71
N LYS A 336 6.62 -1.00 11.11
CA LYS A 336 7.53 -2.10 11.50
C LYS A 336 7.91 -3.01 10.32
N MET A 337 7.48 -2.72 9.11
CA MET A 337 7.73 -3.60 7.94
C MET A 337 9.22 -3.84 7.70
N ARG A 338 10.10 -2.85 7.98
CA ARG A 338 11.56 -3.05 7.92
C ARG A 338 12.04 -4.11 8.91
N GLN A 339 11.50 -4.10 10.13
CA GLN A 339 11.79 -5.13 11.14
C GLN A 339 11.40 -6.52 10.67
N LEU A 340 10.28 -6.67 9.99
CA LEU A 340 9.86 -7.97 9.44
C LEU A 340 10.86 -8.46 8.39
N ALA A 341 11.28 -7.59 7.47
CA ALA A 341 12.29 -7.93 6.47
C ALA A 341 13.64 -8.29 7.11
N GLY A 342 14.10 -7.50 8.09
CA GLY A 342 15.32 -7.79 8.86
C GLY A 342 15.26 -9.13 9.58
N ASN A 343 14.12 -9.46 10.21
CA ASN A 343 13.93 -10.77 10.85
C ASN A 343 13.95 -11.92 9.82
N ALA A 344 13.37 -11.73 8.63
CA ALA A 344 13.46 -12.72 7.56
C ALA A 344 14.92 -12.93 7.13
N VAL A 345 15.70 -11.85 7.00
CA VAL A 345 17.13 -11.91 6.67
C VAL A 345 17.93 -12.64 7.78
N ALA A 346 17.65 -12.33 9.04
CA ALA A 346 18.28 -13.04 10.17
C ALA A 346 17.95 -14.54 10.19
N ASN A 347 16.84 -14.96 9.55
CA ASN A 347 16.41 -16.35 9.42
C ASN A 347 16.68 -16.93 8.01
N GLY A 348 17.67 -16.39 7.30
CA GLY A 348 18.25 -16.98 6.10
C GLY A 348 17.70 -16.49 4.76
N LEU A 349 16.87 -15.45 4.74
CA LEU A 349 16.52 -14.76 3.50
C LEU A 349 17.71 -13.88 3.06
N PRO A 350 18.14 -13.90 1.78
CA PRO A 350 19.16 -12.97 1.30
C PRO A 350 18.73 -11.51 1.50
N TRP A 351 19.67 -10.64 1.90
CA TRP A 351 19.40 -9.22 2.17
C TRP A 351 18.74 -8.50 0.99
N ALA A 352 19.21 -8.76 -0.23
CA ALA A 352 18.65 -8.18 -1.44
C ALA A 352 17.18 -8.58 -1.67
N ASP A 353 16.80 -9.81 -1.29
CA ASP A 353 15.42 -10.29 -1.37
C ASP A 353 14.56 -9.72 -0.24
N GLY A 354 15.16 -9.46 0.94
CA GLY A 354 14.52 -8.70 2.01
C GLY A 354 14.11 -7.30 1.56
N LEU A 355 15.04 -6.56 0.93
CA LEU A 355 14.74 -5.25 0.36
C LEU A 355 13.76 -5.34 -0.82
N ALA A 356 13.91 -6.33 -1.70
CA ALA A 356 12.98 -6.55 -2.81
C ALA A 356 11.55 -6.84 -2.31
N GLY A 357 11.42 -7.55 -1.20
CA GLY A 357 10.13 -7.84 -0.54
C GLY A 357 9.42 -6.60 0.02
N LEU A 358 10.15 -5.52 0.27
CA LEU A 358 9.60 -4.22 0.66
C LEU A 358 9.47 -3.22 -0.50
N THR A 359 9.87 -3.57 -1.71
CA THR A 359 9.94 -2.63 -2.83
C THR A 359 9.37 -3.23 -4.12
N ARG A 360 10.18 -3.92 -4.89
CA ARG A 360 9.83 -4.46 -6.21
C ARG A 360 8.75 -5.53 -6.17
N VAL A 361 8.82 -6.46 -5.24
CA VAL A 361 7.90 -7.61 -5.19
C VAL A 361 6.45 -7.16 -4.97
N PRO A 362 6.11 -6.34 -3.95
CA PRO A 362 4.75 -5.84 -3.79
C PRO A 362 4.31 -4.95 -4.96
N ALA A 363 5.19 -4.14 -5.55
CA ALA A 363 4.87 -3.34 -6.72
C ALA A 363 4.46 -4.23 -7.93
N GLN A 364 5.16 -5.35 -8.15
CA GLN A 364 4.80 -6.33 -9.17
C GLN A 364 3.50 -7.07 -8.83
N ALA A 365 3.32 -7.45 -7.56
CA ALA A 365 2.13 -8.15 -7.11
C ALA A 365 0.86 -7.32 -7.32
N PHE A 366 0.92 -6.02 -7.08
CA PHE A 366 -0.22 -5.11 -7.26
C PHE A 366 -0.26 -4.42 -8.64
N GLY A 367 0.64 -4.76 -9.58
CA GLY A 367 0.59 -4.27 -10.95
C GLY A 367 0.95 -2.79 -11.10
N VAL A 368 1.85 -2.27 -10.27
CA VAL A 368 2.32 -0.87 -10.28
C VAL A 368 3.84 -0.74 -10.47
N ALA A 369 4.49 -1.84 -10.85
CA ALA A 369 5.95 -1.91 -10.98
C ALA A 369 6.52 -1.09 -12.14
N ASP A 370 5.69 -0.65 -13.06
CA ASP A 370 6.03 0.32 -14.13
C ASP A 370 6.31 1.71 -13.56
N GLN A 371 5.73 2.06 -12.42
CA GLN A 371 5.81 3.38 -11.81
C GLN A 371 6.74 3.43 -10.59
N ILE A 372 6.70 2.40 -9.72
CA ILE A 372 7.35 2.39 -8.40
C ILE A 372 8.09 1.09 -8.12
N GLY A 373 8.79 1.02 -6.98
CA GLY A 373 9.40 -0.20 -6.44
C GLY A 373 10.84 -0.45 -6.88
N SER A 374 11.42 0.41 -7.73
CA SER A 374 12.86 0.36 -8.08
C SER A 374 13.38 1.73 -8.51
N ILE A 375 14.70 1.94 -8.40
CA ILE A 375 15.39 3.15 -8.87
C ILE A 375 15.88 2.89 -10.29
N GLU A 376 15.05 3.28 -11.26
CA GLU A 376 15.33 3.12 -12.70
C GLU A 376 14.88 4.34 -13.47
N PRO A 377 15.59 4.74 -14.54
CA PRO A 377 15.16 5.85 -15.40
C PRO A 377 13.73 5.65 -15.92
N GLY A 378 12.94 6.72 -15.90
CA GLY A 378 11.53 6.73 -16.32
C GLY A 378 10.55 6.47 -15.18
N LYS A 379 10.98 5.93 -14.05
CA LYS A 379 10.11 5.70 -12.87
C LYS A 379 9.97 6.96 -12.02
N ARG A 380 8.93 6.99 -11.23
CA ARG A 380 8.68 8.03 -10.25
C ARG A 380 9.80 8.06 -9.21
N ALA A 381 10.24 9.26 -8.85
CA ALA A 381 11.31 9.47 -7.89
C ALA A 381 10.79 9.36 -6.44
N ASP A 382 10.52 8.14 -6.01
CA ASP A 382 10.14 7.80 -4.64
C ASP A 382 11.36 7.15 -3.99
N LEU A 383 12.11 7.94 -3.20
CA LEU A 383 13.44 7.62 -2.74
C LEU A 383 13.55 7.79 -1.23
N VAL A 384 14.42 7.02 -0.60
CA VAL A 384 14.76 7.16 0.82
C VAL A 384 16.27 7.12 0.99
N LEU A 385 16.81 8.17 1.61
CA LEU A 385 18.19 8.22 2.09
C LEU A 385 18.22 7.76 3.53
N TRP A 386 19.11 6.84 3.84
CA TRP A 386 19.23 6.21 5.15
C TRP A 386 20.53 6.60 5.84
N GLU A 387 20.53 6.63 7.16
CA GLU A 387 21.75 6.78 7.98
C GLU A 387 22.66 5.56 7.82
N GLY A 388 22.08 4.37 7.77
CA GLY A 388 22.77 3.08 7.63
C GLY A 388 21.91 2.03 6.96
N ASP A 389 22.03 0.76 7.34
CA ASP A 389 21.29 -0.34 6.70
C ASP A 389 19.77 -0.13 6.79
N PRO A 390 19.03 -0.06 5.64
CA PRO A 390 17.60 0.11 5.64
C PRO A 390 16.80 -1.03 6.29
N LEU A 391 17.38 -2.22 6.44
CA LEU A 391 16.73 -3.36 7.08
C LEU A 391 17.09 -3.50 8.58
N ASP A 392 18.00 -2.70 9.08
CA ASP A 392 18.32 -2.63 10.51
C ASP A 392 17.52 -1.49 11.16
N VAL A 393 16.70 -1.82 12.17
CA VAL A 393 15.87 -0.85 12.90
C VAL A 393 16.67 0.12 13.79
N ALA A 394 17.95 -0.15 14.02
CA ALA A 394 18.85 0.78 14.70
C ALA A 394 19.13 2.05 13.87
N HIS A 395 18.99 1.95 12.56
CA HIS A 395 19.17 3.05 11.62
C HIS A 395 17.82 3.68 11.22
N TYR A 396 17.83 4.96 10.90
CA TYR A 396 16.62 5.72 10.53
C TYR A 396 16.70 6.25 9.09
N ALA A 397 15.52 6.57 8.54
CA ALA A 397 15.43 7.30 7.29
C ALA A 397 15.73 8.79 7.55
N GLU A 398 16.78 9.31 6.93
CA GLU A 398 17.15 10.73 7.06
C GLU A 398 16.23 11.61 6.23
N GLN A 399 15.92 11.17 5.01
CA GLN A 399 15.02 11.91 4.12
C GLN A 399 14.24 10.95 3.22
N VAL A 400 12.96 11.24 3.09
CA VAL A 400 12.04 10.59 2.15
C VAL A 400 11.64 11.60 1.08
N TRP A 401 11.75 11.21 -0.18
CA TRP A 401 11.17 11.93 -1.31
C TRP A 401 10.07 11.09 -1.94
N LEU A 402 8.92 11.70 -2.22
CA LEU A 402 7.82 11.07 -2.95
C LEU A 402 7.49 11.91 -4.18
N GLY A 403 7.69 11.33 -5.37
CA GLY A 403 7.62 12.06 -6.63
C GLY A 403 8.62 13.21 -6.72
N GLY A 404 9.85 13.03 -6.21
CA GLY A 404 10.89 14.04 -6.14
C GLY A 404 10.66 15.15 -5.11
N ARG A 405 9.54 15.16 -4.41
CA ARG A 405 9.21 16.14 -3.37
C ARG A 405 9.71 15.63 -2.01
N ALA A 406 10.53 16.41 -1.34
CA ALA A 406 10.98 16.12 0.03
C ALA A 406 9.79 16.12 0.98
N MET A 407 9.61 15.01 1.69
CA MET A 407 8.55 14.87 2.68
C MET A 407 9.04 15.37 4.05
N PRO A 408 8.14 16.00 4.85
CA PRO A 408 8.48 16.37 6.23
C PRO A 408 8.85 15.13 7.05
N MET A 409 10.06 15.15 7.64
CA MET A 409 10.56 14.08 8.53
C MET A 409 10.15 14.36 9.98
N ARG A 410 8.86 14.56 10.20
CA ARG A 410 8.27 14.84 11.52
C ARG A 410 6.87 14.24 11.63
N SER A 411 6.50 13.89 12.85
CA SER A 411 5.17 13.44 13.23
C SER A 411 4.75 14.14 14.51
N ARG A 412 3.47 14.05 14.87
CA ARG A 412 2.97 14.55 16.16
C ARG A 412 3.80 14.02 17.34
N GLN A 413 4.25 12.79 17.28
CA GLN A 413 5.07 12.16 18.32
C GLN A 413 6.44 12.85 18.43
N THR A 414 7.11 13.10 17.31
CA THR A 414 8.41 13.80 17.31
C THR A 414 8.25 15.26 17.76
N GLU A 415 7.21 15.95 17.34
CA GLU A 415 6.93 17.33 17.76
C GLU A 415 6.63 17.44 19.27
N LEU A 416 5.90 16.46 19.84
CA LEU A 416 5.69 16.38 21.28
C LEU A 416 6.99 16.11 22.04
N ARG A 417 7.77 15.13 21.59
CA ARG A 417 9.10 14.84 22.15
C ARG A 417 9.95 16.11 22.22
N ASP A 418 10.08 16.80 21.09
CA ASP A 418 10.95 17.98 20.99
C ASP A 418 10.46 19.11 21.89
N ARG A 419 9.14 19.32 22.00
CA ARG A 419 8.55 20.29 22.95
C ARG A 419 8.89 19.96 24.39
N TYR A 420 8.83 18.70 24.81
CA TYR A 420 9.13 18.33 26.19
C TYR A 420 10.63 18.35 26.48
N LEU A 421 11.49 18.02 25.52
CA LEU A 421 12.94 18.17 25.67
C LEU A 421 13.34 19.64 25.85
N GLN A 422 12.74 20.57 25.08
CA GLN A 422 12.98 22.01 25.22
C GLN A 422 12.52 22.54 26.59
N ARG A 423 11.39 22.08 27.13
CA ARG A 423 10.92 22.46 28.46
C ARG A 423 11.87 22.03 29.59
N ASN A 424 12.48 20.85 29.44
CA ASN A 424 13.42 20.33 30.43
C ASN A 424 14.82 20.95 30.31
N ALA A 425 15.12 21.66 29.22
CA ALA A 425 16.36 22.37 28.99
C ALA A 425 16.30 23.85 29.46
N GLN A 426 15.14 24.34 29.86
CA GLN A 426 14.99 25.66 30.50
C GLN A 426 15.14 25.48 32.02
N PRO A 427 16.09 26.18 32.65
CA PRO A 427 16.33 26.07 34.08
C PRO A 427 15.15 26.55 34.94
#